data_9f07f2dc23e5d7905c556d3a6961228d
#
_entry.id   9f07f2dc23e5d7905c556d3a6961228d
#
_cell.length_a   1.000
_cell.length_b   1.000
_cell.length_c   1.000
_cell.angle_alpha   90.00
_cell.angle_beta   90.00
_cell.angle_gamma   90.00
#
_symmetry.space_group_name_H-M   'P 1'
#
loop_
_entity.id
_entity.type
_entity.pdbx_description
1 polymer ?
#
loop_
_entity_poly.entity_id
_entity_poly.type
_entity_poly.pdbx_seq_one_letter_code
_entity_poly.pdbx_strand_id
1 'polypeptide(L)'
;QAIVGERQVDARRCISYLTIEHDGPIPHELRPLMGNRIYGCDDYQLACPWNKFAQRARVPDFDVRPALDSPTLLDLWSWDEAMFLRHTEGSPIRRIGFVRWQRNLAVAMGNALAATDSASEHHGALLTALHAWSARGLFTAPGREDDGALVAEHVQWALGQAGP
;
A
#
# COMPACT_ATOMS: atom_id res chain seq x y z
N GLN A 1 -3.01 -15.25 -5.05
CA GLN A 1 -2.47 -16.63 -5.21
C GLN A 1 -2.00 -17.26 -3.88
N ALA A 2 -2.56 -16.84 -2.76
CA ALA A 2 -2.30 -17.47 -1.46
C ALA A 2 -3.06 -18.78 -1.27
N ILE A 3 -4.19 -18.97 -1.96
CA ILE A 3 -4.94 -20.24 -1.95
C ILE A 3 -4.18 -21.23 -2.82
N VAL A 4 -3.61 -22.25 -2.19
CA VAL A 4 -2.71 -23.25 -2.82
C VAL A 4 -3.38 -24.62 -3.00
N GLY A 5 -4.57 -24.80 -2.44
CA GLY A 5 -5.35 -26.02 -2.53
C GLY A 5 -6.72 -25.85 -1.88
N GLU A 6 -7.55 -26.92 -1.93
CA GLU A 6 -8.86 -26.93 -1.27
C GLU A 6 -8.68 -26.69 0.25
N ARG A 7 -9.25 -25.60 0.78
CA ARG A 7 -9.16 -25.20 2.20
C ARG A 7 -7.71 -24.99 2.70
N GLN A 8 -6.75 -24.73 1.79
CA GLN A 8 -5.36 -24.49 2.14
C GLN A 8 -4.91 -23.12 1.71
N VAL A 9 -4.34 -22.35 2.64
CA VAL A 9 -3.79 -21.00 2.39
C VAL A 9 -2.33 -20.98 2.84
N ASP A 10 -1.44 -20.60 1.94
CA ASP A 10 -0.07 -20.21 2.32
C ASP A 10 -0.11 -18.74 2.78
N ALA A 11 -0.11 -18.53 4.08
CA ALA A 11 -0.19 -17.19 4.67
C ALA A 11 0.96 -16.28 4.22
N ARG A 12 2.15 -16.82 3.92
CA ARG A 12 3.32 -16.05 3.46
C ARG A 12 3.09 -15.37 2.11
N ARG A 13 2.12 -15.84 1.33
CA ARG A 13 1.70 -15.31 0.02
C ARG A 13 0.43 -14.47 0.10
N CYS A 14 -0.16 -14.36 1.29
CA CYS A 14 -1.39 -13.61 1.50
C CYS A 14 -1.11 -12.11 1.50
N ILE A 15 -1.83 -11.33 0.69
CA ILE A 15 -1.67 -9.87 0.62
C ILE A 15 -1.92 -9.24 2.00
N SER A 16 -2.90 -9.72 2.76
CA SER A 16 -3.14 -9.20 4.12
C SER A 16 -1.95 -9.45 5.04
N TYR A 17 -1.32 -10.64 4.99
CA TYR A 17 -0.09 -10.89 5.74
C TYR A 17 1.05 -9.96 5.30
N LEU A 18 1.29 -9.86 3.99
CA LEU A 18 2.39 -9.06 3.43
C LEU A 18 2.25 -7.56 3.76
N THR A 19 1.03 -7.04 3.76
CA THR A 19 0.78 -5.61 3.99
C THR A 19 0.67 -5.24 5.47
N ILE A 20 0.28 -6.19 6.35
CA ILE A 20 -0.05 -5.90 7.75
C ILE A 20 0.98 -6.48 8.72
N GLU A 21 1.37 -7.75 8.55
CA GLU A 21 2.16 -8.47 9.56
C GLU A 21 3.64 -8.58 9.18
N HIS A 22 3.96 -8.66 7.90
CA HIS A 22 5.33 -8.83 7.42
C HIS A 22 6.16 -7.55 7.61
N ASP A 23 7.26 -7.63 8.35
CA ASP A 23 8.11 -6.47 8.68
C ASP A 23 9.21 -6.19 7.63
N GLY A 24 9.68 -7.23 6.95
CA GLY A 24 10.81 -7.14 6.01
C GLY A 24 10.43 -6.70 4.59
N PRO A 25 11.37 -6.84 3.66
CA PRO A 25 11.13 -6.57 2.25
C PRO A 25 10.10 -7.57 1.68
N ILE A 26 9.13 -7.05 0.94
CA ILE A 26 8.16 -7.90 0.23
C ILE A 26 8.90 -8.62 -0.90
N PRO A 27 8.78 -9.98 -1.01
CA PRO A 27 9.44 -10.72 -2.08
C PRO A 27 9.08 -10.18 -3.46
N HIS A 28 10.06 -10.01 -4.34
CA HIS A 28 9.90 -9.38 -5.66
C HIS A 28 8.82 -10.05 -6.51
N GLU A 29 8.75 -11.37 -6.47
CA GLU A 29 7.76 -12.16 -7.23
C GLU A 29 6.32 -11.97 -6.74
N LEU A 30 6.12 -11.46 -5.53
CA LEU A 30 4.78 -11.21 -4.97
C LEU A 30 4.30 -9.77 -5.20
N ARG A 31 5.20 -8.81 -5.42
CA ARG A 31 4.86 -7.39 -5.58
C ARG A 31 3.87 -7.14 -6.73
N PRO A 32 4.06 -7.68 -7.95
CA PRO A 32 3.09 -7.48 -9.03
C PRO A 32 1.70 -8.05 -8.71
N LEU A 33 1.64 -9.12 -7.90
CA LEU A 33 0.39 -9.79 -7.53
C LEU A 33 -0.44 -9.02 -6.50
N MET A 34 0.15 -8.04 -5.83
CA MET A 34 -0.55 -7.23 -4.83
C MET A 34 -1.45 -6.16 -5.47
N GLY A 35 -1.15 -5.73 -6.69
CA GLY A 35 -1.85 -4.64 -7.34
C GLY A 35 -1.73 -3.33 -6.55
N ASN A 36 -2.82 -2.61 -6.36
CA ASN A 36 -2.88 -1.35 -5.62
C ASN A 36 -3.25 -1.51 -4.13
N ARG A 37 -3.13 -2.70 -3.56
CA ARG A 37 -3.50 -2.95 -2.16
C ARG A 37 -2.41 -2.48 -1.22
N ILE A 38 -2.77 -1.55 -0.33
CA ILE A 38 -1.85 -0.90 0.62
C ILE A 38 -2.00 -1.51 2.01
N TYR A 39 -3.22 -1.87 2.39
CA TYR A 39 -3.55 -2.45 3.69
C TYR A 39 -4.62 -3.51 3.53
N GLY A 40 -4.26 -4.76 3.78
CA GLY A 40 -5.19 -5.88 3.66
C GLY A 40 -5.56 -6.23 2.21
N CYS A 41 -6.50 -7.15 2.10
CA CYS A 41 -7.05 -7.60 0.84
C CYS A 41 -8.49 -8.04 1.06
N ASP A 42 -9.45 -7.28 0.60
CA ASP A 42 -10.88 -7.57 0.78
C ASP A 42 -11.47 -8.39 -0.38
N ASP A 43 -10.63 -9.03 -1.20
CA ASP A 43 -11.07 -9.80 -2.36
C ASP A 43 -12.10 -10.89 -1.99
N TYR A 44 -11.95 -11.52 -0.82
CA TYR A 44 -12.90 -12.51 -0.33
C TYR A 44 -14.27 -11.89 0.01
N GLN A 45 -14.29 -10.65 0.49
CA GLN A 45 -15.53 -9.91 0.73
C GLN A 45 -16.15 -9.50 -0.60
N LEU A 46 -15.35 -8.97 -1.54
CA LEU A 46 -15.83 -8.57 -2.86
C LEU A 46 -16.43 -9.75 -3.64
N ALA A 47 -15.83 -10.94 -3.53
CA ALA A 47 -16.29 -12.16 -4.18
C ALA A 47 -17.46 -12.84 -3.44
N CYS A 48 -17.80 -12.41 -2.22
CA CYS A 48 -18.81 -13.06 -1.39
C CYS A 48 -20.23 -12.84 -1.94
N PRO A 49 -20.97 -13.90 -2.31
CA PRO A 49 -22.32 -13.74 -2.86
C PRO A 49 -23.33 -13.17 -1.83
N TRP A 50 -23.00 -13.21 -0.54
CA TRP A 50 -23.85 -12.66 0.51
C TRP A 50 -23.76 -11.13 0.63
N ASN A 51 -22.75 -10.48 0.02
CA ASN A 51 -22.63 -9.02 0.02
C ASN A 51 -23.84 -8.30 -0.59
N LYS A 52 -24.57 -8.97 -1.50
CA LYS A 52 -25.82 -8.41 -2.05
C LYS A 52 -26.90 -8.13 -1.01
N PHE A 53 -26.78 -8.72 0.18
CA PHE A 53 -27.69 -8.51 1.31
C PHE A 53 -27.11 -7.55 2.37
N ALA A 54 -25.89 -7.05 2.17
CA ALA A 54 -25.26 -6.12 3.09
C ALA A 54 -26.09 -4.83 3.22
N GLN A 55 -26.20 -4.33 4.43
CA GLN A 55 -26.85 -3.06 4.73
C GLN A 55 -25.84 -2.11 5.35
N ARG A 56 -26.02 -0.81 5.09
CA ARG A 56 -25.17 0.21 5.71
C ARG A 56 -25.29 0.12 7.24
N ALA A 57 -24.14 0.13 7.92
CA ALA A 57 -24.11 0.20 9.38
C ALA A 57 -24.78 1.50 9.86
N ARG A 58 -25.50 1.41 10.99
CA ARG A 58 -26.12 2.59 11.63
C ARG A 58 -25.23 3.21 12.70
N VAL A 59 -24.09 2.58 13.01
CA VAL A 59 -23.13 3.04 13.98
C VAL A 59 -22.16 4.02 13.30
N PRO A 60 -22.06 5.27 13.77
CA PRO A 60 -21.22 6.31 13.11
C PRO A 60 -19.75 5.93 13.02
N ASP A 61 -19.23 5.08 13.92
CA ASP A 61 -17.83 4.65 13.91
C ASP A 61 -17.44 3.86 12.65
N PHE A 62 -18.42 3.35 11.89
CA PHE A 62 -18.24 2.68 10.60
C PHE A 62 -18.38 3.63 9.41
N ASP A 63 -18.61 4.92 9.63
CA ASP A 63 -18.63 5.88 8.53
C ASP A 63 -17.23 6.07 7.95
N VAL A 64 -17.18 6.32 6.63
CA VAL A 64 -15.92 6.52 5.91
C VAL A 64 -15.21 7.78 6.44
N ARG A 65 -13.92 7.65 6.72
CA ARG A 65 -13.09 8.77 7.16
C ARG A 65 -12.75 9.66 5.97
N PRO A 66 -12.90 10.98 6.04
CA PRO A 66 -12.71 11.87 4.89
C PRO A 66 -11.35 11.70 4.20
N ALA A 67 -10.26 11.52 4.96
CA ALA A 67 -8.92 11.34 4.39
C ALA A 67 -8.69 9.97 3.72
N LEU A 68 -9.61 9.01 3.91
CA LEU A 68 -9.56 7.66 3.35
C LEU A 68 -10.74 7.40 2.40
N ASP A 69 -11.53 8.43 2.09
CA ASP A 69 -12.63 8.33 1.13
C ASP A 69 -12.10 8.51 -0.29
N SER A 70 -11.79 7.38 -0.92
CA SER A 70 -11.31 7.32 -2.31
C SER A 70 -10.07 8.17 -2.62
N PRO A 71 -9.03 8.21 -1.73
CA PRO A 71 -7.82 8.97 -2.01
C PRO A 71 -7.05 8.35 -3.17
N THR A 72 -6.32 9.18 -3.91
CA THR A 72 -5.37 8.68 -4.91
C THR A 72 -4.10 8.13 -4.24
N LEU A 73 -3.31 7.31 -4.98
CA LEU A 73 -2.01 6.87 -4.49
C LEU A 73 -1.08 8.06 -4.21
N LEU A 74 -1.17 9.11 -5.02
CA LEU A 74 -0.37 10.33 -4.83
C LEU A 74 -0.75 11.09 -3.57
N ASP A 75 -2.05 11.18 -3.25
CA ASP A 75 -2.52 11.78 -2.00
C ASP A 75 -1.93 11.05 -0.79
N LEU A 76 -2.06 9.72 -0.76
CA LEU A 76 -1.55 8.90 0.33
C LEU A 76 -0.02 8.91 0.41
N TRP A 77 0.66 8.95 -0.75
CA TRP A 77 2.11 9.04 -0.83
C TRP A 77 2.65 10.36 -0.28
N SER A 78 1.88 11.44 -0.42
CA SER A 78 2.26 12.77 0.08
C SER A 78 2.34 12.86 1.60
N TRP A 79 1.70 11.95 2.33
CA TRP A 79 1.68 11.99 3.80
C TRP A 79 3.08 11.81 4.38
N ASP A 80 3.39 12.64 5.38
CA ASP A 80 4.44 12.40 6.34
C ASP A 80 3.94 11.53 7.52
N GLU A 81 4.82 11.21 8.46
CA GLU A 81 4.47 10.38 9.61
C GLU A 81 3.42 11.04 10.51
N ALA A 82 3.48 12.36 10.69
CA ALA A 82 2.50 13.08 11.50
C ALA A 82 1.10 13.06 10.86
N MET A 83 1.01 13.22 9.54
CA MET A 83 -0.23 13.08 8.79
C MET A 83 -0.77 11.66 8.86
N PHE A 84 0.09 10.65 8.65
CA PHE A 84 -0.29 9.24 8.79
C PHE A 84 -0.89 8.97 10.18
N LEU A 85 -0.21 9.36 11.25
CA LEU A 85 -0.67 9.15 12.62
C LEU A 85 -2.02 9.85 12.89
N ARG A 86 -2.19 11.07 12.38
CA ARG A 86 -3.43 11.82 12.53
C ARG A 86 -4.61 11.20 11.79
N HIS A 87 -4.42 10.83 10.51
CA HIS A 87 -5.50 10.29 9.67
C HIS A 87 -5.86 8.84 10.03
N THR A 88 -4.95 8.11 10.66
CA THR A 88 -5.19 6.73 11.08
C THR A 88 -5.50 6.58 12.58
N GLU A 89 -5.70 7.68 13.31
CA GLU A 89 -6.05 7.64 14.72
C GLU A 89 -7.33 6.83 14.95
N GLY A 90 -7.30 5.88 15.91
CA GLY A 90 -8.41 4.96 16.17
C GLY A 90 -8.74 3.98 15.02
N SER A 91 -7.86 3.87 14.00
CA SER A 91 -7.99 2.89 12.92
C SER A 91 -7.01 1.75 13.09
N PRO A 92 -7.36 0.51 12.71
CA PRO A 92 -6.42 -0.62 12.68
C PRO A 92 -5.24 -0.39 11.70
N ILE A 93 -5.37 0.51 10.72
CA ILE A 93 -4.30 0.88 9.79
C ILE A 93 -3.08 1.42 10.54
N ARG A 94 -3.29 2.17 11.64
CA ARG A 94 -2.19 2.74 12.44
C ARG A 94 -1.21 1.69 12.95
N ARG A 95 -1.65 0.43 13.13
CA ARG A 95 -0.84 -0.68 13.64
C ARG A 95 0.35 -1.02 12.76
N ILE A 96 0.27 -0.81 11.45
CA ILE A 96 1.39 -1.15 10.57
C ILE A 96 2.56 -0.18 10.68
N GLY A 97 2.34 1.01 11.22
CA GLY A 97 3.33 2.07 11.29
C GLY A 97 3.64 2.71 9.93
N PHE A 98 4.32 3.86 9.98
CA PHE A 98 4.57 4.67 8.79
C PHE A 98 5.55 4.01 7.79
N VAL A 99 6.51 3.24 8.27
CA VAL A 99 7.49 2.52 7.43
C VAL A 99 6.79 1.53 6.49
N ARG A 100 5.97 0.63 7.05
CA ARG A 100 5.22 -0.35 6.25
C ARG A 100 4.17 0.32 5.36
N TRP A 101 3.59 1.42 5.81
CA TRP A 101 2.69 2.25 5.00
C TRP A 101 3.41 2.74 3.73
N GLN A 102 4.58 3.37 3.86
CA GLN A 102 5.37 3.86 2.74
C GLN A 102 5.87 2.71 1.84
N ARG A 103 6.32 1.60 2.43
CA ARG A 103 6.73 0.39 1.70
C ARG A 103 5.59 -0.15 0.82
N ASN A 104 4.40 -0.30 1.38
CA ASN A 104 3.23 -0.83 0.66
C ASN A 104 2.77 0.12 -0.45
N LEU A 105 2.81 1.43 -0.19
CA LEU A 105 2.52 2.46 -1.20
C LEU A 105 3.51 2.41 -2.36
N ALA A 106 4.80 2.23 -2.10
CA ALA A 106 5.80 2.10 -3.15
C ALA A 106 5.47 0.92 -4.08
N VAL A 107 5.06 -0.23 -3.52
CA VAL A 107 4.62 -1.39 -4.34
C VAL A 107 3.38 -1.05 -5.16
N ALA A 108 2.38 -0.41 -4.56
CA ALA A 108 1.15 -0.03 -5.26
C ALA A 108 1.43 0.97 -6.40
N MET A 109 2.32 1.93 -6.18
CA MET A 109 2.73 2.90 -7.21
C MET A 109 3.51 2.23 -8.35
N GLY A 110 4.40 1.28 -8.05
CA GLY A 110 5.09 0.50 -9.07
C GLY A 110 4.12 -0.32 -9.94
N ASN A 111 3.15 -0.96 -9.32
CA ASN A 111 2.10 -1.67 -10.06
C ASN A 111 1.23 -0.73 -10.91
N ALA A 112 0.96 0.48 -10.40
CA ALA A 112 0.24 1.51 -11.16
C ALA A 112 1.06 1.97 -12.39
N LEU A 113 2.37 2.17 -12.24
CA LEU A 113 3.26 2.49 -13.36
C LEU A 113 3.23 1.40 -14.44
N ALA A 114 3.35 0.13 -14.05
CA ALA A 114 3.31 -1.00 -14.98
C ALA A 114 1.95 -1.12 -15.73
N ALA A 115 0.87 -0.62 -15.14
CA ALA A 115 -0.49 -0.72 -15.69
C ALA A 115 -0.94 0.53 -16.46
N THR A 116 -0.17 1.63 -16.40
CA THR A 116 -0.56 2.93 -16.96
C THR A 116 0.24 3.22 -18.23
N ASP A 117 -0.40 3.82 -19.23
CA ASP A 117 0.28 4.28 -20.44
C ASP A 117 1.41 5.26 -20.07
N SER A 118 2.62 4.96 -20.54
CA SER A 118 3.82 5.74 -20.29
C SER A 118 3.74 7.19 -20.79
N ALA A 119 2.89 7.46 -21.78
CA ALA A 119 2.62 8.81 -22.29
C ALA A 119 1.59 9.58 -21.47
N SER A 120 0.95 8.97 -20.48
CA SER A 120 -0.08 9.63 -19.69
C SER A 120 0.49 10.59 -18.65
N GLU A 121 -0.22 11.69 -18.37
CA GLU A 121 0.12 12.63 -17.30
C GLU A 121 0.18 11.92 -15.92
N HIS A 122 -0.71 10.97 -15.70
CA HIS A 122 -0.74 10.22 -14.45
C HIS A 122 0.53 9.38 -14.23
N HIS A 123 1.03 8.73 -15.28
CA HIS A 123 2.30 7.99 -15.22
C HIS A 123 3.46 8.93 -14.89
N GLY A 124 3.54 10.10 -15.55
CA GLY A 124 4.55 11.12 -15.26
C GLY A 124 4.51 11.63 -13.81
N ALA A 125 3.31 11.82 -13.27
CA ALA A 125 3.11 12.24 -11.88
C ALA A 125 3.60 11.19 -10.87
N LEU A 126 3.31 9.90 -11.11
CA LEU A 126 3.80 8.79 -10.28
C LEU A 126 5.33 8.71 -10.29
N LEU A 127 5.95 8.80 -11.46
CA LEU A 127 7.42 8.82 -11.59
C LEU A 127 8.04 9.98 -10.83
N THR A 128 7.51 11.17 -11.02
CA THR A 128 8.01 12.38 -10.35
C THR A 128 7.92 12.22 -8.82
N ALA A 129 6.81 11.71 -8.32
CA ALA A 129 6.62 11.50 -6.89
C ALA A 129 7.57 10.45 -6.30
N LEU A 130 7.85 9.36 -7.03
CA LEU A 130 8.81 8.32 -6.60
C LEU A 130 10.25 8.85 -6.64
N HIS A 131 10.66 9.59 -7.68
CA HIS A 131 11.98 10.19 -7.74
C HIS A 131 12.22 11.23 -6.65
N ALA A 132 11.20 12.00 -6.29
CA ALA A 132 11.29 12.98 -5.23
C ALA A 132 11.36 12.38 -3.81
N TRP A 133 11.14 11.07 -3.64
CA TRP A 133 11.01 10.44 -2.33
C TRP A 133 12.23 10.67 -1.43
N SER A 134 13.45 10.48 -1.93
CA SER A 134 14.68 10.64 -1.15
C SER A 134 14.86 12.06 -0.62
N ALA A 135 14.41 13.07 -1.38
CA ALA A 135 14.49 14.47 -0.98
C ALA A 135 13.51 14.85 0.15
N ARG A 136 12.52 13.99 0.45
CA ARG A 136 11.53 14.25 1.51
C ARG A 136 12.10 14.09 2.93
N GLY A 137 13.25 13.43 3.09
CA GLY A 137 13.91 13.27 4.39
C GLY A 137 13.09 12.53 5.46
N LEU A 138 12.21 11.61 5.05
CA LEU A 138 11.22 10.96 5.96
C LEU A 138 11.85 10.06 7.03
N PHE A 139 13.04 9.51 6.76
CA PHE A 139 13.71 8.53 7.63
C PHE A 139 15.16 8.94 7.94
N THR A 140 15.41 10.25 8.07
CA THR A 140 16.76 10.79 8.32
C THR A 140 17.13 10.88 9.79
N ALA A 141 16.21 10.62 10.72
CA ALA A 141 16.51 10.62 12.14
C ALA A 141 17.47 9.48 12.50
N PRO A 142 18.42 9.69 13.43
CA PRO A 142 19.32 8.63 13.89
C PRO A 142 18.55 7.39 14.36
N GLY A 143 19.02 6.20 13.94
CA GLY A 143 18.40 4.92 14.27
C GLY A 143 17.24 4.51 13.35
N ARG A 144 17.00 5.25 12.26
CA ARG A 144 15.99 4.91 11.24
C ARG A 144 16.59 4.55 9.88
N GLU A 145 17.87 4.26 9.84
CA GLU A 145 18.60 3.95 8.61
C GLU A 145 18.03 2.71 7.92
N ASP A 146 17.72 1.66 8.69
CA ASP A 146 17.12 0.43 8.19
C ASP A 146 15.69 0.66 7.66
N ASP A 147 14.92 1.52 8.32
CA ASP A 147 13.59 1.94 7.86
C ASP A 147 13.67 2.61 6.47
N GLY A 148 14.60 3.55 6.34
CA GLY A 148 14.85 4.26 5.09
C GLY A 148 15.34 3.33 3.98
N ALA A 149 16.26 2.41 4.29
CA ALA A 149 16.78 1.42 3.34
C ALA A 149 15.66 0.48 2.84
N LEU A 150 14.80 0.02 3.75
CA LEU A 150 13.65 -0.83 3.40
C LEU A 150 12.72 -0.15 2.40
N VAL A 151 12.34 1.10 2.66
CA VAL A 151 11.43 1.83 1.74
C VAL A 151 12.14 2.17 0.43
N ALA A 152 13.41 2.59 0.48
CA ALA A 152 14.22 2.92 -0.71
C ALA A 152 14.32 1.74 -1.68
N GLU A 153 14.50 0.53 -1.19
CA GLU A 153 14.54 -0.69 -2.02
C GLU A 153 13.24 -0.88 -2.79
N HIS A 154 12.08 -0.66 -2.13
CA HIS A 154 10.77 -0.77 -2.77
C HIS A 154 10.51 0.37 -3.77
N VAL A 155 11.00 1.58 -3.50
CA VAL A 155 10.96 2.71 -4.43
C VAL A 155 11.79 2.41 -5.68
N GLN A 156 13.00 1.86 -5.53
CA GLN A 156 13.83 1.45 -6.67
C GLN A 156 13.15 0.36 -7.51
N TRP A 157 12.53 -0.63 -6.86
CA TRP A 157 11.75 -1.62 -7.58
C TRP A 157 10.58 -0.96 -8.35
N ALA A 158 9.86 -0.03 -7.71
CA ALA A 158 8.73 0.66 -8.32
C ALA A 158 9.14 1.47 -9.56
N LEU A 159 10.26 2.20 -9.48
CA LEU A 159 10.83 2.93 -10.61
C LEU A 159 11.22 2.00 -11.77
N GLY A 160 11.68 0.78 -11.47
CA GLY A 160 11.98 -0.24 -12.48
C GLY A 160 10.73 -0.78 -13.21
N GLN A 161 9.51 -0.48 -12.75
CA GLN A 161 8.28 -0.89 -13.41
C GLN A 161 7.79 0.10 -14.49
N ALA A 162 8.45 1.24 -14.64
CA ALA A 162 8.04 2.28 -15.59
C ALA A 162 8.13 1.90 -17.08
N GLY A 163 8.69 0.72 -17.39
CA GLY A 163 9.00 0.33 -18.76
C GLY A 163 10.17 1.10 -19.35
N PRO A 164 10.66 0.67 -20.51
CA PRO A 164 11.68 1.41 -21.27
C PRO A 164 11.08 2.65 -21.92
#